data_56224376329392bcfb80746671fcad0d
#
_entry.id   56224376329392bcfb80746671fcad0d
#
_cell.length_a   1.000
_cell.length_b   1.000
_cell.length_c   1.000
_cell.angle_alpha   90.00
_cell.angle_beta   90.00
_cell.angle_gamma   90.00
#
_symmetry.space_group_name_H-M   'P 1'
#
loop_
_entity.id
_entity.type
_entity.pdbx_description
1 polymer ?
#
loop_
_entity_poly.entity_id
_entity_poly.type
_entity_poly.pdbx_seq_one_letter_code
_entity_poly.pdbx_strand_id
1 'polypeptide(L)'
;MVPPAVSRPSPEDVRTACQLWYAALGVGLVQLIASLIAQFGQRHELAQQMFDQVKDKQAGVTLAQVQGWMLIVFVLVALFWLVLTGAAVAVVYQLGRGKNWARALLTGFGVFLVLGAAGTLFGFGAKEGVAALVAGGAGIVQAVLAGGAVFLCYRSESEAFFRPPPQ
;
A
#
# COMPACT_ATOMS: atom_id res chain seq x y z
N MET A 1 21.19 -17.32 36.02
CA MET A 1 21.65 -16.55 34.86
C MET A 1 20.97 -17.14 33.65
N VAL A 2 19.97 -16.44 33.06
CA VAL A 2 19.34 -16.85 31.80
C VAL A 2 20.33 -16.48 30.67
N PRO A 3 20.78 -17.44 29.86
CA PRO A 3 21.68 -17.12 28.76
C PRO A 3 20.96 -16.14 27.80
N PRO A 4 21.67 -15.14 27.26
CA PRO A 4 21.08 -14.21 26.32
C PRO A 4 20.51 -14.99 25.14
N ALA A 5 19.25 -14.68 24.78
CA ALA A 5 18.60 -15.30 23.64
C ALA A 5 19.44 -15.03 22.39
N VAL A 6 20.13 -16.06 21.91
CA VAL A 6 20.88 -16.01 20.66
C VAL A 6 19.85 -15.75 19.56
N SER A 7 19.83 -14.54 19.04
CA SER A 7 19.00 -14.19 17.90
C SER A 7 19.47 -15.05 16.71
N ARG A 8 18.66 -16.07 16.37
CA ARG A 8 18.92 -16.88 15.17
C ARG A 8 18.97 -15.96 13.97
N PRO A 9 20.01 -16.02 13.14
CA PRO A 9 20.05 -15.24 11.90
C PRO A 9 18.81 -15.58 11.08
N SER A 10 18.15 -14.54 10.56
CA SER A 10 16.98 -14.75 9.70
C SER A 10 17.39 -15.52 8.44
N PRO A 11 16.64 -16.55 8.02
CA PRO A 11 16.89 -17.28 6.80
C PRO A 11 16.94 -16.31 5.60
N GLU A 12 17.71 -16.65 4.57
CA GLU A 12 17.85 -15.81 3.37
C GLU A 12 16.50 -15.54 2.71
N ASP A 13 15.59 -16.50 2.72
CA ASP A 13 14.22 -16.36 2.20
C ASP A 13 13.44 -15.27 2.92
N VAL A 14 13.53 -15.18 4.26
CA VAL A 14 12.85 -14.14 5.04
C VAL A 14 13.46 -12.77 4.76
N ARG A 15 14.78 -12.69 4.63
CA ARG A 15 15.48 -11.45 4.28
C ARG A 15 15.07 -10.96 2.88
N THR A 16 15.04 -11.87 1.92
CA THR A 16 14.57 -11.57 0.56
C THR A 16 13.11 -11.16 0.53
N ALA A 17 12.25 -11.84 1.29
CA ALA A 17 10.85 -11.45 1.44
C ALA A 17 10.69 -10.02 1.99
N CYS A 18 11.47 -9.65 3.02
CA CYS A 18 11.48 -8.28 3.53
C CYS A 18 11.94 -7.27 2.46
N GLN A 19 12.97 -7.58 1.68
CA GLN A 19 13.43 -6.72 0.59
C GLN A 19 12.35 -6.52 -0.48
N LEU A 20 11.66 -7.60 -0.88
CA LEU A 20 10.55 -7.53 -1.83
C LEU A 20 9.40 -6.68 -1.28
N TRP A 21 9.08 -6.79 0.01
CA TRP A 21 8.09 -5.94 0.65
C TRP A 21 8.50 -4.47 0.67
N TYR A 22 9.76 -4.16 0.99
CA TYR A 22 10.25 -2.77 0.93
C TYR A 22 10.22 -2.23 -0.50
N ALA A 23 10.56 -3.04 -1.51
CA ALA A 23 10.45 -2.66 -2.91
C ALA A 23 8.98 -2.40 -3.30
N ALA A 24 8.05 -3.27 -2.91
CA ALA A 24 6.62 -3.09 -3.16
C ALA A 24 6.07 -1.81 -2.51
N LEU A 25 6.47 -1.52 -1.26
CA LEU A 25 6.11 -0.28 -0.57
C LEU A 25 6.72 0.96 -1.24
N GLY A 26 7.96 0.87 -1.73
CA GLY A 26 8.62 1.92 -2.49
C GLY A 26 7.87 2.25 -3.78
N VAL A 27 7.49 1.24 -4.56
CA VAL A 27 6.65 1.41 -5.77
C VAL A 27 5.31 2.05 -5.41
N GLY A 28 4.66 1.59 -4.35
CA GLY A 28 3.39 2.16 -3.86
C GLY A 28 3.53 3.63 -3.44
N LEU A 29 4.63 4.01 -2.80
CA LEU A 29 4.90 5.39 -2.42
C LEU A 29 5.12 6.30 -3.64
N VAL A 30 5.88 5.85 -4.63
CA VAL A 30 6.08 6.58 -5.89
C VAL A 30 4.74 6.77 -6.60
N GLN A 31 3.91 5.73 -6.66
CA GLN A 31 2.58 5.78 -7.25
C GLN A 31 1.66 6.76 -6.49
N LEU A 32 1.71 6.77 -5.17
CA LEU A 32 0.98 7.72 -4.34
C LEU A 32 1.37 9.16 -4.67
N ILE A 33 2.67 9.46 -4.70
CA ILE A 33 3.18 10.81 -5.01
C ILE A 33 2.74 11.22 -6.42
N ALA A 34 2.89 10.35 -7.41
CA ALA A 34 2.46 10.63 -8.78
C ALA A 34 0.95 10.91 -8.86
N SER A 35 0.14 10.13 -8.15
CA SER A 35 -1.31 10.32 -8.08
C SER A 35 -1.69 11.65 -7.42
N LEU A 36 -1.00 12.04 -6.35
CA LEU A 36 -1.23 13.32 -5.68
C LEU A 36 -0.89 14.50 -6.60
N ILE A 37 0.24 14.43 -7.32
CA ILE A 37 0.64 15.48 -8.28
C ILE A 37 -0.40 15.62 -9.38
N ALA A 38 -0.86 14.50 -9.95
CA ALA A 38 -1.86 14.48 -11.01
C ALA A 38 -3.19 15.09 -10.54
N GLN A 39 -3.66 14.72 -9.35
CA GLN A 39 -4.90 15.26 -8.77
C GLN A 39 -4.78 16.74 -8.41
N PHE A 40 -3.60 17.17 -7.96
CA PHE A 40 -3.36 18.59 -7.67
C PHE A 40 -3.38 19.45 -8.93
N GLY A 41 -2.92 18.91 -10.07
CA GLY A 41 -3.03 19.55 -11.39
C GLY A 41 -4.48 19.73 -11.84
N GLN A 42 -5.36 18.80 -11.53
CA GLN A 42 -6.77 18.79 -11.93
C GLN A 42 -7.73 19.38 -10.87
N ARG A 43 -7.19 20.00 -9.80
CA ARG A 43 -7.99 20.47 -8.66
C ARG A 43 -9.11 21.44 -9.02
N HIS A 44 -8.91 22.30 -10.03
CA HIS A 44 -9.93 23.26 -10.45
C HIS A 44 -11.10 22.60 -11.15
N GLU A 45 -10.84 21.64 -12.04
CA GLU A 45 -11.86 20.87 -12.74
C GLU A 45 -12.68 20.01 -11.79
N LEU A 46 -11.99 19.33 -10.86
CA LEU A 46 -12.63 18.54 -9.82
C LEU A 46 -13.49 19.39 -8.88
N ALA A 47 -13.00 20.58 -8.50
CA ALA A 47 -13.76 21.50 -7.67
C ALA A 47 -15.01 22.03 -8.39
N GLN A 48 -14.93 22.32 -9.69
CA GLN A 48 -16.08 22.72 -10.49
C GLN A 48 -17.11 21.60 -10.61
N GLN A 49 -16.69 20.36 -10.88
CA GLN A 49 -17.57 19.20 -10.94
C GLN A 49 -18.31 18.97 -9.60
N MET A 50 -17.58 19.07 -8.50
CA MET A 50 -18.20 18.94 -7.17
C MET A 50 -19.14 20.10 -6.85
N PHE A 51 -18.77 21.33 -7.21
CA PHE A 51 -19.64 22.50 -7.05
C PHE A 51 -20.94 22.36 -7.83
N ASP A 52 -20.85 21.89 -9.08
CA ASP A 52 -22.03 21.66 -9.94
C ASP A 52 -22.97 20.59 -9.37
N GLN A 53 -22.45 19.60 -8.66
CA GLN A 53 -23.28 18.59 -8.00
C GLN A 53 -23.96 19.08 -6.70
N VAL A 54 -23.36 20.07 -6.02
CA VAL A 54 -23.80 20.52 -4.70
C VAL A 54 -24.63 21.79 -4.78
N LYS A 55 -24.43 22.65 -5.78
CA LYS A 55 -25.14 23.94 -5.93
C LYS A 55 -26.65 23.81 -5.94
N ASP A 56 -27.17 22.71 -6.51
CA ASP A 56 -28.61 22.45 -6.61
C ASP A 56 -29.20 21.91 -5.28
N LYS A 57 -28.35 21.41 -4.40
CA LYS A 57 -28.76 20.80 -3.11
C LYS A 57 -28.55 21.72 -1.92
N GLN A 58 -27.62 22.66 -2.00
CA GLN A 58 -27.30 23.59 -0.91
C GLN A 58 -27.16 25.02 -1.46
N ALA A 59 -28.19 25.84 -1.24
CA ALA A 59 -28.15 27.27 -1.54
C ALA A 59 -27.13 27.96 -0.62
N GLY A 60 -26.15 28.66 -1.22
CA GLY A 60 -25.15 29.46 -0.47
C GLY A 60 -23.74 28.89 -0.43
N VAL A 61 -23.48 27.71 -0.98
CA VAL A 61 -22.12 27.18 -1.11
C VAL A 61 -21.37 27.91 -2.20
N THR A 62 -20.17 28.42 -1.88
CA THR A 62 -19.31 29.10 -2.85
C THR A 62 -18.22 28.16 -3.38
N LEU A 63 -17.75 28.41 -4.61
CA LEU A 63 -16.65 27.63 -5.21
C LEU A 63 -15.39 27.65 -4.34
N ALA A 64 -15.10 28.79 -3.69
CA ALA A 64 -13.96 28.93 -2.77
C ALA A 64 -14.06 27.99 -1.57
N GLN A 65 -15.27 27.80 -1.02
CA GLN A 65 -15.50 26.86 0.08
C GLN A 65 -15.28 25.40 -0.39
N VAL A 66 -15.76 25.03 -1.57
CA VAL A 66 -15.56 23.68 -2.13
C VAL A 66 -14.05 23.42 -2.35
N GLN A 67 -13.31 24.40 -2.87
CA GLN A 67 -11.86 24.28 -3.03
C GLN A 67 -11.13 24.11 -1.69
N GLY A 68 -11.55 24.85 -0.65
CA GLY A 68 -11.00 24.73 0.71
C GLY A 68 -11.23 23.35 1.30
N TRP A 69 -12.46 22.83 1.22
CA TRP A 69 -12.80 21.49 1.68
C TRP A 69 -12.02 20.41 0.92
N MET A 70 -11.86 20.55 -0.39
CA MET A 70 -11.10 19.65 -1.21
C MET A 70 -9.62 19.56 -0.78
N LEU A 71 -9.00 20.70 -0.46
CA LEU A 71 -7.63 20.74 0.01
C LEU A 71 -7.49 20.02 1.36
N ILE A 72 -8.42 20.20 2.28
CA ILE A 72 -8.43 19.49 3.56
C ILE A 72 -8.55 17.98 3.34
N VAL A 73 -9.46 17.55 2.47
CA VAL A 73 -9.63 16.13 2.15
C VAL A 73 -8.35 15.55 1.54
N PHE A 74 -7.69 16.24 0.61
CA PHE A 74 -6.43 15.79 0.03
C PHE A 74 -5.32 15.63 1.08
N VAL A 75 -5.20 16.59 2.00
CA VAL A 75 -4.20 16.51 3.08
C VAL A 75 -4.52 15.33 4.00
N LEU A 76 -5.77 15.15 4.38
CA LEU A 76 -6.18 14.02 5.24
C LEU A 76 -5.93 12.67 4.57
N VAL A 77 -6.27 12.54 3.29
CA VAL A 77 -6.02 11.32 2.51
C VAL A 77 -4.51 11.04 2.40
N ALA A 78 -3.69 12.07 2.12
CA ALA A 78 -2.25 11.94 2.05
C ALA A 78 -1.65 11.49 3.39
N LEU A 79 -2.07 12.12 4.50
CA LEU A 79 -1.65 11.73 5.84
C LEU A 79 -2.06 10.31 6.18
N PHE A 80 -3.30 9.92 5.87
CA PHE A 80 -3.79 8.56 6.08
C PHE A 80 -2.93 7.52 5.36
N TRP A 81 -2.60 7.77 4.07
CA TRP A 81 -1.75 6.87 3.30
C TRP A 81 -0.30 6.83 3.82
N LEU A 82 0.25 7.96 4.30
CA LEU A 82 1.56 8.00 4.93
C LEU A 82 1.59 7.16 6.22
N VAL A 83 0.57 7.28 7.05
CA VAL A 83 0.44 6.48 8.28
C VAL A 83 0.32 4.99 7.95
N LEU A 84 -0.49 4.63 6.95
CA LEU A 84 -0.61 3.24 6.50
C LEU A 84 0.72 2.69 5.97
N THR A 85 1.45 3.48 5.19
CA THR A 85 2.78 3.08 4.68
C THR A 85 3.77 2.90 5.82
N GLY A 86 3.78 3.81 6.79
CA GLY A 86 4.61 3.69 8.00
C GLY A 86 4.27 2.45 8.83
N ALA A 87 2.98 2.17 9.00
CA ALA A 87 2.52 0.95 9.67
C ALA A 87 2.96 -0.31 8.92
N ALA A 88 2.84 -0.32 7.57
CA ALA A 88 3.29 -1.44 6.75
C ALA A 88 4.80 -1.67 6.88
N VAL A 89 5.62 -0.61 6.87
CA VAL A 89 7.07 -0.69 7.11
C VAL A 89 7.36 -1.30 8.49
N ALA A 90 6.63 -0.89 9.54
CA ALA A 90 6.77 -1.44 10.87
C ALA A 90 6.41 -2.94 10.92
N VAL A 91 5.37 -3.36 10.18
CA VAL A 91 4.99 -4.78 10.07
C VAL A 91 6.06 -5.59 9.33
N VAL A 92 6.63 -5.08 8.24
CA VAL A 92 7.74 -5.72 7.53
C VAL A 92 8.96 -5.86 8.45
N TYR A 93 9.27 -4.84 9.23
CA TYR A 93 10.33 -4.91 10.24
C TYR A 93 10.06 -6.03 11.28
N GLN A 94 8.82 -6.17 11.74
CA GLN A 94 8.42 -7.23 12.67
C GLN A 94 8.48 -8.62 12.01
N LEU A 95 8.21 -8.72 10.69
CA LEU A 95 8.40 -9.95 9.93
C LEU A 95 9.86 -10.41 9.99
N GLY A 96 10.82 -9.50 9.75
CA GLY A 96 12.25 -9.78 9.87
C GLY A 96 12.68 -10.23 11.26
N ARG A 97 11.90 -9.94 12.31
CA ARG A 97 12.09 -10.40 13.69
C ARG A 97 11.41 -11.75 13.99
N GLY A 98 10.84 -12.40 13.00
CA GLY A 98 10.20 -13.72 13.15
C GLY A 98 8.83 -13.70 13.81
N LYS A 99 8.13 -12.57 13.83
CA LYS A 99 6.79 -12.50 14.42
C LYS A 99 5.73 -13.07 13.47
N ASN A 100 5.08 -14.13 13.88
CA ASN A 100 4.10 -14.87 13.07
C ASN A 100 2.85 -14.01 12.71
N TRP A 101 2.41 -13.09 13.58
CA TRP A 101 1.30 -12.20 13.29
C TRP A 101 1.60 -11.25 12.11
N ALA A 102 2.86 -10.78 11.99
CA ALA A 102 3.28 -9.92 10.89
C ALA A 102 3.20 -10.66 9.55
N ARG A 103 3.55 -11.95 9.53
CA ARG A 103 3.38 -12.83 8.37
C ARG A 103 1.93 -12.92 7.93
N ALA A 104 1.00 -13.14 8.87
CA ALA A 104 -0.43 -13.24 8.58
C ALA A 104 -1.00 -11.92 8.01
N LEU A 105 -0.65 -10.78 8.61
CA LEU A 105 -1.07 -9.46 8.13
C LEU A 105 -0.55 -9.15 6.72
N LEU A 106 0.74 -9.39 6.47
CA LEU A 106 1.35 -9.15 5.17
C LEU A 106 0.80 -10.10 4.10
N THR A 107 0.45 -11.33 4.47
CA THR A 107 -0.24 -12.26 3.56
C THR A 107 -1.61 -11.71 3.15
N GLY A 108 -2.41 -11.27 4.10
CA GLY A 108 -3.71 -10.64 3.81
C GLY A 108 -3.57 -9.40 2.91
N PHE A 109 -2.59 -8.55 3.22
CA PHE A 109 -2.31 -7.36 2.40
C PHE A 109 -1.80 -7.72 0.99
N GLY A 110 -0.94 -8.74 0.87
CA GLY A 110 -0.45 -9.25 -0.42
C GLY A 110 -1.59 -9.80 -1.28
N VAL A 111 -2.49 -10.59 -0.70
CA VAL A 111 -3.69 -11.09 -1.40
C VAL A 111 -4.54 -9.92 -1.90
N PHE A 112 -4.75 -8.90 -1.07
CA PHE A 112 -5.50 -7.71 -1.48
C PHE A 112 -4.85 -6.97 -2.65
N LEU A 113 -3.52 -6.83 -2.66
CA LEU A 113 -2.79 -6.22 -3.78
C LEU A 113 -2.91 -7.05 -5.07
N VAL A 114 -2.82 -8.38 -4.97
CA VAL A 114 -2.97 -9.28 -6.13
C VAL A 114 -4.40 -9.21 -6.69
N LEU A 115 -5.42 -9.22 -5.84
CA LEU A 115 -6.80 -9.07 -6.26
C LEU A 115 -7.08 -7.70 -6.89
N GLY A 116 -6.50 -6.63 -6.34
CA GLY A 116 -6.57 -5.30 -6.90
C GLY A 116 -5.93 -5.20 -8.29
N ALA A 117 -4.74 -5.80 -8.47
CA ALA A 117 -4.08 -5.87 -9.77
C ALA A 117 -4.89 -6.71 -10.79
N ALA A 118 -5.44 -7.84 -10.36
CA ALA A 118 -6.35 -8.64 -11.20
C ALA A 118 -7.58 -7.83 -11.61
N GLY A 119 -8.19 -7.08 -10.68
CA GLY A 119 -9.32 -6.21 -10.98
C GLY A 119 -9.01 -5.18 -12.06
N THR A 120 -7.82 -4.58 -12.04
CA THR A 120 -7.40 -3.63 -13.09
C THR A 120 -7.20 -4.32 -14.45
N LEU A 121 -6.69 -5.54 -14.47
CA LEU A 121 -6.52 -6.33 -15.70
C LEU A 121 -7.86 -6.71 -16.33
N PHE A 122 -8.88 -7.01 -15.51
CA PHE A 122 -10.23 -7.34 -16.01
C PHE A 122 -11.09 -6.09 -16.29
N GLY A 123 -10.52 -4.90 -16.28
CA GLY A 123 -11.21 -3.64 -16.63
C GLY A 123 -12.09 -3.07 -15.52
N PHE A 124 -12.08 -3.63 -14.33
CA PHE A 124 -12.77 -3.04 -13.19
C PHE A 124 -12.06 -1.75 -12.75
N GLY A 125 -12.55 -0.60 -13.23
CA GLY A 125 -11.96 0.71 -12.95
C GLY A 125 -10.91 1.17 -13.97
N ALA A 126 -10.93 0.64 -15.19
CA ALA A 126 -10.08 1.10 -16.28
C ALA A 126 -10.35 2.59 -16.57
N LYS A 127 -9.39 3.44 -16.20
CA LYS A 127 -9.34 4.83 -16.64
C LYS A 127 -8.60 4.87 -17.96
N GLU A 128 -9.07 5.67 -18.90
CA GLU A 128 -8.40 5.83 -20.20
C GLU A 128 -7.19 6.76 -20.06
N GLY A 129 -6.15 6.49 -20.84
CA GLY A 129 -4.97 7.36 -20.95
C GLY A 129 -3.66 6.75 -20.45
N VAL A 130 -2.55 7.39 -20.83
CA VAL A 130 -1.18 6.94 -20.51
C VAL A 130 -0.94 6.86 -18.99
N ALA A 131 -1.47 7.81 -18.22
CA ALA A 131 -1.34 7.81 -16.76
C ALA A 131 -1.99 6.58 -16.13
N ALA A 132 -3.13 6.12 -16.68
CA ALA A 132 -3.82 4.92 -16.21
C ALA A 132 -3.00 3.64 -16.52
N LEU A 133 -2.38 3.59 -17.71
CA LEU A 133 -1.50 2.47 -18.08
C LEU A 133 -0.28 2.38 -17.16
N VAL A 134 0.36 3.51 -16.86
CA VAL A 134 1.51 3.57 -15.94
C VAL A 134 1.09 3.15 -14.52
N ALA A 135 -0.04 3.65 -14.04
CA ALA A 135 -0.55 3.29 -12.71
C ALA A 135 -0.93 1.79 -12.64
N GLY A 136 -1.57 1.26 -13.68
CA GLY A 136 -1.90 -0.16 -13.79
C GLY A 136 -0.65 -1.04 -13.83
N GLY A 137 0.35 -0.67 -14.64
CA GLY A 137 1.64 -1.35 -14.71
C GLY A 137 2.37 -1.37 -13.37
N ALA A 138 2.44 -0.24 -12.67
CA ALA A 138 3.02 -0.15 -11.33
C ALA A 138 2.27 -1.02 -10.31
N GLY A 139 0.94 -1.07 -10.38
CA GLY A 139 0.10 -1.94 -9.54
C GLY A 139 0.39 -3.44 -9.77
N ILE A 140 0.59 -3.85 -11.03
CA ILE A 140 0.97 -5.23 -11.37
C ILE A 140 2.34 -5.56 -10.80
N VAL A 141 3.35 -4.70 -10.99
CA VAL A 141 4.69 -4.88 -10.42
C VAL A 141 4.62 -5.00 -8.90
N GLN A 142 3.86 -4.14 -8.25
CA GLN A 142 3.66 -4.18 -6.79
C GLN A 142 3.01 -5.51 -6.34
N ALA A 143 2.00 -5.99 -7.06
CA ALA A 143 1.33 -7.25 -6.77
C ALA A 143 2.26 -8.47 -6.94
N VAL A 144 3.11 -8.48 -7.99
CA VAL A 144 4.11 -9.52 -8.22
C VAL A 144 5.15 -9.54 -7.10
N LEU A 145 5.66 -8.38 -6.69
CA LEU A 145 6.62 -8.27 -5.59
C LEU A 145 5.99 -8.76 -4.26
N ALA A 146 4.77 -8.35 -3.97
CA ALA A 146 4.04 -8.78 -2.78
C ALA A 146 3.74 -10.30 -2.80
N GLY A 147 3.29 -10.84 -3.93
CA GLY A 147 3.05 -12.27 -4.11
C GLY A 147 4.32 -13.10 -3.93
N GLY A 148 5.45 -12.67 -4.52
CA GLY A 148 6.75 -13.29 -4.34
C GLY A 148 7.22 -13.28 -2.89
N ALA A 149 7.05 -12.15 -2.20
CA ALA A 149 7.38 -12.02 -0.78
C ALA A 149 6.53 -12.95 0.10
N VAL A 150 5.22 -13.03 -0.15
CA VAL A 150 4.32 -13.97 0.55
C VAL A 150 4.77 -15.40 0.29
N PHE A 151 5.04 -15.77 -0.96
CA PHE A 151 5.49 -17.13 -1.31
C PHE A 151 6.76 -17.52 -0.53
N LEU A 152 7.76 -16.63 -0.46
CA LEU A 152 9.00 -16.89 0.28
C LEU A 152 8.78 -17.05 1.79
N CYS A 153 7.82 -16.34 2.36
CA CYS A 153 7.46 -16.49 3.78
C CYS A 153 6.85 -17.87 4.11
N TYR A 154 6.31 -18.59 3.12
CA TYR A 154 5.68 -19.90 3.30
C TYR A 154 6.55 -21.08 2.84
N ARG A 155 7.80 -20.84 2.45
CA ARG A 155 8.74 -21.95 2.19
C ARG A 155 9.09 -22.67 3.48
N SER A 156 9.42 -23.93 3.38
CA SER A 156 9.75 -24.81 4.51
C SER A 156 10.88 -24.28 5.40
N GLU A 157 11.87 -23.61 4.81
CA GLU A 157 12.99 -23.00 5.53
C GLU A 157 12.54 -21.80 6.39
N SER A 158 11.59 -21.01 5.87
CA SER A 158 11.00 -19.88 6.59
C SER A 158 10.07 -20.34 7.72
N GLU A 159 9.32 -21.45 7.53
CA GLU A 159 8.43 -21.98 8.57
C GLU A 159 9.16 -22.34 9.86
N ALA A 160 10.36 -22.92 9.76
CA ALA A 160 11.17 -23.27 10.93
C ALA A 160 11.57 -22.04 11.77
N PHE A 161 11.73 -20.88 11.13
CA PHE A 161 12.05 -19.62 11.79
C PHE A 161 10.87 -19.03 12.57
N PHE A 162 9.65 -19.22 12.07
CA PHE A 162 8.42 -18.69 12.70
C PHE A 162 7.81 -19.65 13.74
N ARG A 163 8.28 -20.89 13.85
CA ARG A 163 7.83 -21.83 14.88
C ARG A 163 8.43 -21.44 16.24
N PRO A 164 7.60 -21.40 17.32
CA PRO A 164 8.15 -21.22 18.66
C PRO A 164 9.10 -22.37 19.00
N PRO A 165 10.17 -22.14 19.78
CA PRO A 165 11.04 -23.20 20.23
C PRO A 165 10.21 -24.25 21.01
N PRO A 166 10.52 -25.55 20.89
CA PRO A 166 9.85 -26.58 21.69
C PRO A 166 10.07 -26.25 23.18
N GLN A 167 8.97 -26.27 23.94
CA GLN A 167 8.98 -26.07 25.39
C GLN A 167 9.57 -27.29 26.10
#